data_fa2979b4d7a5ed21f8eea30c8faf67eb
#
_entry.id   fa2979b4d7a5ed21f8eea30c8faf67eb
#
_cell.length_a   1.000
_cell.length_b   1.000
_cell.length_c   1.000
_cell.angle_alpha   90.00
_cell.angle_beta   90.00
_cell.angle_gamma   90.00
#
_symmetry.space_group_name_H-M   'P 1'
#
loop_
_entity.id
_entity.type
_entity.pdbx_description
1 polymer ?
#
loop_
_entity_poly.entity_id
_entity_poly.type
_entity_poly.pdbx_seq_one_letter_code
_entity_poly.pdbx_strand_id
1 'polypeptide(L)'
;FERIEPAHFVPAFDAAMRAHRAEIAAIAANPDPPTFANTIAALDASGRAYVRISHVFRNLAASATSPDLQAAERELAPRTAAHANAILHDAALFARVDALHGRRDALGLAPEERRLLERLHLDFAHAGARLAPEARRRAGEIGERLATLTTTFRQNVLQDEATQGVVITDERDLAGLPASL
;
A
#
# COMPACT_ATOMS: atom_id res chain seq x y z
N PHE A 1 18.09 2.04 -13.33
CA PHE A 1 18.27 1.82 -11.89
C PHE A 1 19.59 2.39 -11.36
N GLU A 2 20.66 2.39 -12.11
CA GLU A 2 22.01 2.84 -11.71
C GLU A 2 22.11 4.26 -11.13
N ARG A 3 21.10 5.10 -11.36
CA ARG A 3 21.03 6.48 -10.84
C ARG A 3 20.09 6.64 -9.64
N ILE A 4 19.50 5.55 -9.16
CA ILE A 4 18.56 5.61 -8.04
C ILE A 4 19.32 5.28 -6.76
N GLU A 5 19.36 6.23 -5.85
CA GLU A 5 19.99 6.11 -4.54
C GLU A 5 18.93 6.01 -3.43
N PRO A 6 19.21 5.35 -2.31
CA PRO A 6 18.28 5.23 -1.18
C PRO A 6 17.70 6.59 -0.71
N ALA A 7 18.53 7.63 -0.70
CA ALA A 7 18.13 8.98 -0.29
C ALA A 7 17.06 9.62 -1.20
N HIS A 8 16.88 9.12 -2.42
CA HIS A 8 15.85 9.63 -3.33
C HIS A 8 14.44 9.19 -2.97
N PHE A 9 14.28 8.10 -2.22
CA PHE A 9 12.95 7.51 -2.01
C PHE A 9 12.05 8.35 -1.12
N VAL A 10 12.52 8.80 0.04
CA VAL A 10 11.68 9.58 0.97
C VAL A 10 11.11 10.84 0.29
N PRO A 11 11.89 11.72 -0.34
CA PRO A 11 11.35 12.90 -1.02
C PRO A 11 10.47 12.54 -2.23
N ALA A 12 10.78 11.45 -2.94
CA ALA A 12 9.96 11.00 -4.07
C ALA A 12 8.58 10.51 -3.60
N PHE A 13 8.52 9.72 -2.51
CA PHE A 13 7.26 9.33 -1.89
C PHE A 13 6.45 10.52 -1.42
N ASP A 14 7.09 11.52 -0.80
CA ASP A 14 6.40 12.74 -0.35
C ASP A 14 5.74 13.50 -1.50
N ALA A 15 6.48 13.68 -2.58
CA ALA A 15 5.96 14.35 -3.76
C ALA A 15 4.81 13.56 -4.39
N ALA A 16 4.96 12.23 -4.52
CA ALA A 16 3.95 11.35 -5.11
C ALA A 16 2.68 11.23 -4.24
N MET A 17 2.83 11.13 -2.92
CA MET A 17 1.69 11.11 -2.01
C MET A 17 0.92 12.43 -1.99
N ARG A 18 1.63 13.59 -2.11
CA ARG A 18 0.95 14.89 -2.25
C ARG A 18 0.15 14.98 -3.55
N ALA A 19 0.75 14.57 -4.68
CA ALA A 19 0.08 14.56 -5.97
C ALA A 19 -1.15 13.64 -5.95
N HIS A 20 -1.00 12.42 -5.45
CA HIS A 20 -2.11 11.46 -5.32
C HIS A 20 -3.24 12.01 -4.46
N ARG A 21 -2.95 12.62 -3.31
CA ARG A 21 -4.00 13.25 -2.48
C ARG A 21 -4.72 14.38 -3.20
N ALA A 22 -4.05 15.14 -4.05
CA ALA A 22 -4.70 16.18 -4.85
C ALA A 22 -5.64 15.57 -5.91
N GLU A 23 -5.25 14.46 -6.55
CA GLU A 23 -6.11 13.70 -7.47
C GLU A 23 -7.35 13.17 -6.74
N ILE A 24 -7.18 12.56 -5.58
CA ILE A 24 -8.28 12.04 -4.73
C ILE A 24 -9.22 13.18 -4.31
N ALA A 25 -8.68 14.30 -3.86
CA ALA A 25 -9.50 15.46 -3.47
C ALA A 25 -10.34 15.99 -4.64
N ALA A 26 -9.78 16.01 -5.86
CA ALA A 26 -10.53 16.41 -7.05
C ALA A 26 -11.69 15.45 -7.37
N ILE A 27 -11.47 14.14 -7.20
CA ILE A 27 -12.54 13.14 -7.37
C ILE A 27 -13.63 13.33 -6.30
N ALA A 28 -13.22 13.45 -5.03
CA ALA A 28 -14.15 13.59 -3.91
C ALA A 28 -14.98 14.86 -3.98
N ALA A 29 -14.38 15.97 -4.42
CA ALA A 29 -15.02 17.28 -4.54
C ALA A 29 -15.73 17.52 -5.88
N ASN A 30 -15.77 16.54 -6.79
CA ASN A 30 -16.44 16.71 -8.08
C ASN A 30 -17.93 17.01 -7.88
N PRO A 31 -18.45 18.17 -8.37
CA PRO A 31 -19.84 18.56 -8.19
C PRO A 31 -20.83 17.72 -8.99
N ASP A 32 -20.37 17.04 -10.04
CA ASP A 32 -21.23 16.22 -10.87
C ASP A 32 -21.69 14.95 -10.12
N PRO A 33 -22.90 14.45 -10.42
CA PRO A 33 -23.34 13.17 -9.89
C PRO A 33 -22.32 12.06 -10.13
N PRO A 34 -22.14 11.13 -9.17
CA PRO A 34 -21.17 10.03 -9.34
C PRO A 34 -21.54 9.17 -10.54
N THR A 35 -20.56 8.93 -11.40
CA THR A 35 -20.59 7.96 -12.50
C THR A 35 -19.42 7.00 -12.37
N PHE A 36 -19.47 5.86 -13.07
CA PHE A 36 -18.31 4.95 -13.13
C PHE A 36 -17.05 5.69 -13.60
N ALA A 37 -17.17 6.50 -14.65
CA ALA A 37 -16.04 7.22 -15.24
C ALA A 37 -15.43 8.26 -14.29
N ASN A 38 -16.26 9.14 -13.67
CA ASN A 38 -15.76 10.25 -12.85
C ASN A 38 -15.44 9.87 -11.40
N THR A 39 -15.68 8.61 -11.01
CA THR A 39 -15.44 8.15 -9.66
C THR A 39 -14.58 6.87 -9.67
N ILE A 40 -15.06 5.76 -10.22
CA ILE A 40 -14.38 4.47 -10.13
C ILE A 40 -13.16 4.42 -11.05
N ALA A 41 -13.33 4.71 -12.33
CA ALA A 41 -12.22 4.73 -13.29
C ALA A 41 -11.19 5.84 -12.95
N ALA A 42 -11.65 7.00 -12.48
CA ALA A 42 -10.78 8.08 -12.03
C ALA A 42 -9.96 7.66 -10.80
N LEU A 43 -10.56 6.97 -9.83
CA LEU A 43 -9.89 6.45 -8.65
C LEU A 43 -8.86 5.37 -9.02
N ASP A 44 -9.22 4.41 -9.87
CA ASP A 44 -8.32 3.36 -10.36
C ASP A 44 -7.12 3.94 -11.12
N ALA A 45 -7.34 5.00 -11.89
CA ALA A 45 -6.28 5.69 -12.63
C ALA A 45 -5.41 6.61 -11.77
N SER A 46 -5.80 6.91 -10.53
CA SER A 46 -5.10 7.85 -9.66
C SER A 46 -3.80 7.27 -9.09
N GLY A 47 -2.92 8.14 -8.60
CA GLY A 47 -1.71 7.74 -7.86
C GLY A 47 -0.64 7.02 -8.68
N ARG A 48 -0.63 7.12 -9.99
CA ARG A 48 0.34 6.39 -10.84
C ARG A 48 1.80 6.63 -10.46
N ALA A 49 2.14 7.85 -10.07
CA ALA A 49 3.50 8.17 -9.63
C ALA A 49 3.83 7.45 -8.32
N TYR A 50 2.90 7.45 -7.36
CA TYR A 50 3.03 6.74 -6.09
C TYR A 50 3.19 5.22 -6.30
N VAL A 51 2.35 4.61 -7.14
CA VAL A 51 2.43 3.18 -7.47
C VAL A 51 3.78 2.82 -8.09
N ARG A 52 4.25 3.63 -9.06
CA ARG A 52 5.56 3.41 -9.72
C ARG A 52 6.72 3.45 -8.73
N ILE A 53 6.77 4.48 -7.87
CA ILE A 53 7.82 4.61 -6.86
C ILE A 53 7.76 3.46 -5.87
N SER A 54 6.55 3.09 -5.43
CA SER A 54 6.33 1.98 -4.50
C SER A 54 6.80 0.63 -5.06
N HIS A 55 6.60 0.37 -6.35
CA HIS A 55 7.07 -0.86 -6.98
C HIS A 55 8.60 -0.90 -7.06
N VAL A 56 9.24 0.19 -7.47
CA VAL A 56 10.70 0.27 -7.53
C VAL A 56 11.30 0.10 -6.14
N PHE A 57 10.78 0.84 -5.16
CA PHE A 57 11.26 0.77 -3.78
C PHE A 57 11.13 -0.64 -3.18
N ARG A 58 9.94 -1.24 -3.28
CA ARG A 58 9.70 -2.59 -2.75
C ARG A 58 10.57 -3.64 -3.42
N ASN A 59 10.80 -3.53 -4.73
CA ASN A 59 11.67 -4.45 -5.44
C ASN A 59 13.12 -4.36 -4.92
N LEU A 60 13.66 -3.14 -4.80
CA LEU A 60 15.03 -2.95 -4.28
C LEU A 60 15.16 -3.35 -2.80
N ALA A 61 14.17 -3.02 -1.97
CA ALA A 61 14.18 -3.41 -0.56
C ALA A 61 14.11 -4.94 -0.37
N ALA A 62 13.45 -5.67 -1.28
CA ALA A 62 13.32 -7.12 -1.21
C ALA A 62 14.51 -7.88 -1.82
N SER A 63 15.12 -7.38 -2.90
CA SER A 63 16.12 -8.13 -3.67
C SER A 63 17.55 -7.59 -3.58
N ALA A 64 17.72 -6.34 -3.16
CA ALA A 64 19.02 -5.66 -3.06
C ALA A 64 19.04 -4.70 -1.86
N THR A 65 18.59 -5.17 -0.70
CA THR A 65 18.48 -4.34 0.50
C THR A 65 19.84 -3.82 0.99
N SER A 66 19.81 -2.68 1.65
CA SER A 66 20.96 -2.07 2.31
C SER A 66 20.52 -1.41 3.62
N PRO A 67 21.44 -1.08 4.54
CA PRO A 67 21.09 -0.35 5.76
C PRO A 67 20.30 0.95 5.49
N ASP A 68 20.65 1.68 4.44
CA ASP A 68 19.99 2.94 4.06
C ASP A 68 18.58 2.68 3.50
N LEU A 69 18.38 1.64 2.68
CA LEU A 69 17.04 1.23 2.22
C LEU A 69 16.16 0.78 3.39
N GLN A 70 16.72 0.04 4.35
CA GLN A 70 16.00 -0.37 5.55
C GLN A 70 15.62 0.81 6.43
N ALA A 71 16.51 1.83 6.55
CA ALA A 71 16.20 3.07 7.25
C ALA A 71 15.04 3.82 6.55
N ALA A 72 15.11 3.98 5.24
CA ALA A 72 14.03 4.58 4.46
C ALA A 72 12.71 3.79 4.59
N GLU A 73 12.78 2.46 4.64
CA GLU A 73 11.59 1.60 4.83
C GLU A 73 10.94 1.83 6.20
N ARG A 74 11.72 1.90 7.28
CA ARG A 74 11.20 2.22 8.62
C ARG A 74 10.51 3.59 8.67
N GLU A 75 11.08 4.58 8.00
CA GLU A 75 10.49 5.92 7.92
C GLU A 75 9.22 5.95 7.08
N LEU A 76 9.21 5.25 5.93
CA LEU A 76 8.09 5.26 4.98
C LEU A 76 6.90 4.39 5.43
N ALA A 77 7.13 3.33 6.21
CA ALA A 77 6.07 2.40 6.59
C ALA A 77 4.86 3.08 7.25
N PRO A 78 5.00 3.88 8.33
CA PRO A 78 3.85 4.59 8.93
C PRO A 78 3.29 5.67 7.98
N ARG A 79 4.12 6.34 7.19
CA ARG A 79 3.69 7.42 6.28
C ARG A 79 2.85 6.90 5.11
N THR A 80 3.21 5.74 4.56
CA THR A 80 2.43 5.08 3.50
C THR A 80 1.12 4.49 4.04
N ALA A 81 1.12 3.97 5.28
CA ALA A 81 -0.10 3.55 5.97
C ALA A 81 -1.04 4.74 6.21
N ALA A 82 -0.53 5.86 6.73
CA ALA A 82 -1.31 7.09 6.91
C ALA A 82 -1.85 7.63 5.58
N HIS A 83 -1.07 7.54 4.48
CA HIS A 83 -1.52 7.92 3.15
C HIS A 83 -2.68 7.05 2.66
N ALA A 84 -2.60 5.74 2.82
CA ALA A 84 -3.69 4.82 2.47
C ALA A 84 -4.95 5.08 3.32
N ASN A 85 -4.78 5.28 4.63
CA ASN A 85 -5.87 5.64 5.54
C ASN A 85 -6.54 6.96 5.14
N ALA A 86 -5.77 7.98 4.74
CA ALA A 86 -6.32 9.27 4.32
C ALA A 86 -7.25 9.15 3.09
N ILE A 87 -6.99 8.18 2.21
CA ILE A 87 -7.83 7.90 1.04
C ILE A 87 -9.04 7.05 1.43
N LEU A 88 -8.80 5.92 2.10
CA LEU A 88 -9.85 4.94 2.42
C LEU A 88 -10.82 5.43 3.51
N HIS A 89 -10.43 6.42 4.30
CA HIS A 89 -11.28 7.06 5.30
C HIS A 89 -11.92 8.37 4.82
N ASP A 90 -11.67 8.79 3.57
CA ASP A 90 -12.32 9.98 3.00
C ASP A 90 -13.82 9.73 2.84
N ALA A 91 -14.62 10.43 3.63
CA ALA A 91 -16.05 10.23 3.68
C ALA A 91 -16.75 10.70 2.39
N ALA A 92 -16.25 11.77 1.74
CA ALA A 92 -16.84 12.29 0.51
C ALA A 92 -16.55 11.35 -0.67
N LEU A 93 -15.32 10.82 -0.76
CA LEU A 93 -14.97 9.81 -1.74
C LEU A 93 -15.79 8.53 -1.54
N PHE A 94 -15.86 8.03 -0.28
CA PHE A 94 -16.65 6.84 0.02
C PHE A 94 -18.12 7.01 -0.32
N ALA A 95 -18.73 8.17 -0.04
CA ALA A 95 -20.13 8.44 -0.39
C ALA A 95 -20.38 8.31 -1.90
N ARG A 96 -19.43 8.73 -2.75
CA ARG A 96 -19.53 8.57 -4.21
C ARG A 96 -19.46 7.10 -4.63
N VAL A 97 -18.52 6.33 -4.05
CA VAL A 97 -18.36 4.90 -4.30
C VAL A 97 -19.60 4.11 -3.83
N ASP A 98 -20.10 4.38 -2.63
CA ASP A 98 -21.25 3.71 -2.03
C ASP A 98 -22.54 3.99 -2.82
N ALA A 99 -22.75 5.23 -3.29
CA ALA A 99 -23.86 5.60 -4.15
C ALA A 99 -23.88 4.84 -5.49
N LEU A 100 -22.70 4.58 -6.08
CA LEU A 100 -22.59 3.75 -7.30
C LEU A 100 -22.82 2.28 -6.98
N HIS A 101 -22.24 1.77 -5.89
CA HIS A 101 -22.42 0.40 -5.47
C HIS A 101 -23.89 0.06 -5.18
N GLY A 102 -24.63 0.97 -4.55
CA GLY A 102 -26.07 0.79 -4.25
C GLY A 102 -26.95 0.64 -5.49
N ARG A 103 -26.53 1.18 -6.62
CA ARG A 103 -27.30 1.11 -7.91
C ARG A 103 -26.56 0.33 -9.01
N ARG A 104 -25.55 -0.49 -8.65
CA ARG A 104 -24.67 -1.17 -9.59
C ARG A 104 -25.38 -2.03 -10.64
N ASP A 105 -26.53 -2.62 -10.28
CA ASP A 105 -27.33 -3.45 -11.18
C ASP A 105 -28.05 -2.63 -12.28
N ALA A 106 -28.26 -1.34 -12.05
CA ALA A 106 -28.91 -0.42 -12.98
C ALA A 106 -27.93 0.38 -13.85
N LEU A 107 -26.60 0.25 -13.63
CA LEU A 107 -25.60 1.04 -14.33
C LEU A 107 -25.20 0.48 -15.69
N GLY A 108 -25.59 -0.75 -16.04
CA GLY A 108 -25.23 -1.39 -17.32
C GLY A 108 -23.71 -1.62 -17.46
N LEU A 109 -23.00 -1.83 -16.35
CA LEU A 109 -21.55 -2.01 -16.32
C LEU A 109 -21.13 -3.33 -16.98
N ALA A 110 -19.98 -3.33 -17.65
CA ALA A 110 -19.30 -4.55 -18.06
C ALA A 110 -18.90 -5.38 -16.82
N PRO A 111 -18.70 -6.72 -16.95
CA PRO A 111 -18.36 -7.56 -15.82
C PRO A 111 -17.12 -7.10 -15.03
N GLU A 112 -16.07 -6.64 -15.73
CA GLU A 112 -14.83 -6.12 -15.15
C GLU A 112 -15.07 -4.81 -14.41
N GLU A 113 -15.85 -3.90 -14.98
CA GLU A 113 -16.20 -2.62 -14.36
C GLU A 113 -17.01 -2.85 -13.08
N ARG A 114 -17.98 -3.77 -13.13
CA ARG A 114 -18.76 -4.16 -11.97
C ARG A 114 -17.85 -4.74 -10.88
N ARG A 115 -16.95 -5.63 -11.26
CA ARG A 115 -16.00 -6.24 -10.31
C ARG A 115 -15.07 -5.20 -9.68
N LEU A 116 -14.59 -4.24 -10.46
CA LEU A 116 -13.77 -3.14 -9.94
C LEU A 116 -14.54 -2.29 -8.92
N LEU A 117 -15.78 -1.91 -9.22
CA LEU A 117 -16.64 -1.17 -8.30
C LEU A 117 -16.87 -1.95 -6.99
N GLU A 118 -17.21 -3.25 -7.08
CA GLU A 118 -17.44 -4.11 -5.92
C GLU A 118 -16.17 -4.25 -5.06
N ARG A 119 -15.01 -4.40 -5.71
CA ARG A 119 -13.73 -4.51 -5.03
C ARG A 119 -13.35 -3.23 -4.29
N LEU A 120 -13.40 -2.10 -4.96
CA LEU A 120 -13.10 -0.81 -4.34
C LEU A 120 -14.05 -0.52 -3.17
N HIS A 121 -15.37 -0.74 -3.35
CA HIS A 121 -16.32 -0.57 -2.25
C HIS A 121 -16.00 -1.48 -1.06
N LEU A 122 -15.61 -2.74 -1.30
CA LEU A 122 -15.22 -3.68 -0.25
C LEU A 122 -13.94 -3.21 0.47
N ASP A 123 -12.96 -2.70 -0.27
CA ASP A 123 -11.69 -2.19 0.30
C ASP A 123 -11.96 -1.00 1.24
N PHE A 124 -12.83 -0.05 0.85
CA PHE A 124 -13.29 1.04 1.72
C PHE A 124 -14.02 0.52 2.98
N ALA A 125 -14.92 -0.45 2.81
CA ALA A 125 -15.68 -1.02 3.92
C ALA A 125 -14.77 -1.73 4.93
N HIS A 126 -13.82 -2.53 4.44
CA HIS A 126 -12.83 -3.24 5.27
C HIS A 126 -11.87 -2.28 5.99
N ALA A 127 -11.51 -1.18 5.34
CA ALA A 127 -10.69 -0.13 5.97
C ALA A 127 -11.47 0.63 7.07
N GLY A 128 -12.78 0.44 7.17
CA GLY A 128 -13.58 1.07 8.22
C GLY A 128 -14.29 2.36 7.78
N ALA A 129 -14.51 2.58 6.48
CA ALA A 129 -15.22 3.77 5.97
C ALA A 129 -16.62 3.95 6.59
N ARG A 130 -17.25 2.85 7.01
CA ARG A 130 -18.57 2.82 7.68
C ARG A 130 -18.52 3.03 9.19
N LEU A 131 -17.34 3.04 9.79
CA LEU A 131 -17.18 3.25 11.23
C LEU A 131 -17.51 4.71 11.61
N ALA A 132 -17.96 4.89 12.84
CA ALA A 132 -18.07 6.22 13.43
C ALA A 132 -16.70 6.93 13.42
N PRO A 133 -16.66 8.28 13.36
CA PRO A 133 -15.40 9.02 13.20
C PRO A 133 -14.31 8.64 14.20
N GLU A 134 -14.66 8.45 15.46
CA GLU A 134 -13.72 8.07 16.52
C GLU A 134 -13.14 6.66 16.32
N ALA A 135 -13.99 5.68 16.00
CA ALA A 135 -13.56 4.31 15.72
C ALA A 135 -12.69 4.23 14.45
N ARG A 136 -13.03 5.03 13.44
CA ARG A 136 -12.23 5.15 12.20
C ARG A 136 -10.84 5.74 12.48
N ARG A 137 -10.76 6.81 13.28
CA ARG A 137 -9.48 7.38 13.71
C ARG A 137 -8.64 6.33 14.43
N ARG A 138 -9.25 5.59 15.37
CA ARG A 138 -8.55 4.53 16.12
C ARG A 138 -8.08 3.39 15.20
N ALA A 139 -8.87 2.98 14.23
CA ALA A 139 -8.47 2.00 13.22
C ALA A 139 -7.25 2.47 12.41
N GLY A 140 -7.21 3.75 12.03
CA GLY A 140 -6.06 4.37 11.37
C GLY A 140 -4.78 4.31 12.20
N GLU A 141 -4.84 4.72 13.48
CA GLU A 141 -3.71 4.65 14.41
C GLU A 141 -3.17 3.23 14.59
N ILE A 142 -4.07 2.24 14.67
CA ILE A 142 -3.70 0.82 14.76
C ILE A 142 -2.99 0.39 13.47
N GLY A 143 -3.52 0.76 12.29
CA GLY A 143 -2.92 0.44 11.00
C GLY A 143 -1.50 0.99 10.84
N GLU A 144 -1.27 2.25 11.22
CA GLU A 144 0.06 2.87 11.21
C GLU A 144 1.04 2.19 12.18
N ARG A 145 0.56 1.83 13.37
CA ARG A 145 1.37 1.10 14.34
C ARG A 145 1.72 -0.31 13.84
N LEU A 146 0.76 -1.01 13.24
CA LEU A 146 0.99 -2.33 12.63
C LEU A 146 2.02 -2.23 11.49
N ALA A 147 1.94 -1.23 10.62
CA ALA A 147 2.91 -1.03 9.54
C ALA A 147 4.34 -0.88 10.10
N THR A 148 4.51 -0.08 11.15
CA THR A 148 5.81 0.09 11.85
C THR A 148 6.31 -1.22 12.43
N LEU A 149 5.46 -1.93 13.19
CA LEU A 149 5.85 -3.18 13.86
C LEU A 149 6.17 -4.30 12.86
N THR A 150 5.38 -4.44 11.80
CA THR A 150 5.61 -5.44 10.75
C THR A 150 6.93 -5.18 10.02
N THR A 151 7.24 -3.91 9.72
CA THR A 151 8.52 -3.56 9.10
C THR A 151 9.70 -3.88 10.00
N THR A 152 9.63 -3.53 11.28
CA THR A 152 10.66 -3.85 12.27
C THR A 152 10.84 -5.36 12.43
N PHE A 153 9.74 -6.10 12.55
CA PHE A 153 9.78 -7.56 12.66
C PHE A 153 10.47 -8.21 11.47
N ARG A 154 10.09 -7.82 10.24
CA ARG A 154 10.70 -8.37 9.03
C ARG A 154 12.20 -8.06 8.95
N GLN A 155 12.61 -6.85 9.33
CA GLN A 155 14.03 -6.49 9.34
C GLN A 155 14.81 -7.26 10.41
N ASN A 156 14.21 -7.55 11.58
CA ASN A 156 14.83 -8.39 12.60
C ASN A 156 15.02 -9.83 12.08
N VAL A 157 14.01 -10.40 11.39
CA VAL A 157 14.14 -11.74 10.78
C VAL A 157 15.31 -11.77 9.77
N LEU A 158 15.38 -10.77 8.88
CA LEU A 158 16.51 -10.68 7.93
C LEU A 158 17.88 -10.57 8.65
N GLN A 159 17.94 -9.83 9.77
CA GLN A 159 19.16 -9.72 10.56
C GLN A 159 19.52 -11.05 11.23
N ASP A 160 18.53 -11.77 11.78
CA ASP A 160 18.75 -13.08 12.38
C ASP A 160 19.24 -14.08 11.32
N GLU A 161 18.64 -14.14 10.14
CA GLU A 161 19.09 -14.97 9.02
C GLU A 161 20.54 -14.65 8.60
N ALA A 162 20.90 -13.37 8.58
CA ALA A 162 22.25 -12.94 8.20
C ALA A 162 23.31 -13.28 9.26
N THR A 163 22.93 -13.37 10.55
CA THR A 163 23.88 -13.49 11.68
C THR A 163 23.87 -14.87 12.36
N GLN A 164 22.78 -15.62 12.22
CA GLN A 164 22.59 -16.92 12.90
C GLN A 164 22.80 -18.11 11.96
N GLY A 165 23.37 -17.88 10.76
CA GLY A 165 23.68 -18.95 9.82
C GLY A 165 24.73 -19.92 10.38
N VAL A 166 24.45 -21.22 10.27
CA VAL A 166 25.46 -22.28 10.58
C VAL A 166 26.37 -22.44 9.40
N VAL A 167 27.64 -22.14 9.57
CA VAL A 167 28.67 -22.39 8.55
C VAL A 167 29.19 -23.80 8.71
N ILE A 168 28.87 -24.69 7.77
CA ILE A 168 29.44 -26.06 7.71
C ILE A 168 30.77 -25.96 6.98
N THR A 169 31.86 -26.29 7.68
CA THR A 169 33.22 -26.25 7.14
C THR A 169 33.82 -27.63 6.89
N ASP A 170 33.20 -28.70 7.39
CA ASP A 170 33.67 -30.08 7.20
C ASP A 170 32.59 -30.86 6.41
N GLU A 171 33.01 -31.47 5.30
CA GLU A 171 32.13 -32.27 4.44
C GLU A 171 31.44 -33.43 5.19
N ARG A 172 32.06 -33.94 6.25
CA ARG A 172 31.49 -35.00 7.10
C ARG A 172 30.23 -34.56 7.85
N ASP A 173 30.11 -33.27 8.11
CA ASP A 173 28.90 -32.70 8.78
C ASP A 173 27.70 -32.63 7.86
N LEU A 174 27.90 -32.90 6.55
CA LEU A 174 26.80 -33.03 5.58
C LEU A 174 26.18 -34.44 5.58
N ALA A 175 26.74 -35.37 6.36
CA ALA A 175 26.24 -36.76 6.42
C ALA A 175 24.79 -36.78 6.89
N GLY A 176 23.92 -37.41 6.07
CA GLY A 176 22.46 -37.48 6.33
C GLY A 176 21.61 -36.38 5.66
N LEU A 177 22.24 -35.41 5.01
CA LEU A 177 21.53 -34.48 4.15
C LEU A 177 21.24 -35.10 2.78
N PRO A 178 20.10 -34.72 2.13
CA PRO A 178 19.80 -35.16 0.77
C PRO A 178 20.87 -34.69 -0.21
N ALA A 179 21.17 -35.54 -1.21
CA ALA A 179 22.18 -35.21 -2.26
C ALA A 179 21.82 -33.99 -3.12
N SER A 180 20.61 -33.45 -2.98
CA SER A 180 20.13 -32.24 -3.66
C SER A 180 20.43 -30.95 -2.89
N LEU A 181 21.04 -31.02 -1.74
CA LEU A 181 21.54 -29.90 -0.95
C LEU A 181 23.06 -29.81 -1.16
#